data_4bddef4e26c92e7409e499731c755c89
#
_entry.id   4bddef4e26c92e7409e499731c755c89
#
_cell.length_a   1.000
_cell.length_b   1.000
_cell.length_c   1.000
_cell.angle_alpha   90.00
_cell.angle_beta   90.00
_cell.angle_gamma   90.00
#
_symmetry.space_group_name_H-M   'P 1'
#
loop_
_entity.id
_entity.type
_entity.pdbx_description
1 polymer ?
#
loop_
_entity_poly.entity_id
_entity_poly.type
_entity_poly.pdbx_seq_one_letter_code
_entity_poly.pdbx_strand_id
1 'polypeptide(L)'
;SFYNWAEQGRVVDYYIIMAYDEHYAGGEAGSVSSISYVENGITDTLKYVPASKTVCALPFYTRVWTESGNETSSSALGIQGAKQWIEDNHVELYWQEELGQYYGSIQKDDAVKEIWMEEETSLGLKMNLISKYQLAGAAFWKLGFEPASVWDVCKISDK
;
A
#
# COMPACT_ATOMS: atom_id res chain seq x y z
N SER A 1 2.11 -18.02 -16.13
CA SER A 1 2.87 -16.80 -15.88
C SER A 1 4.06 -16.75 -16.82
N PHE A 2 4.33 -15.60 -17.45
CA PHE A 2 5.53 -15.38 -18.27
C PHE A 2 6.80 -15.32 -17.41
N TYR A 3 6.65 -15.17 -16.10
CA TYR A 3 7.75 -15.07 -15.16
C TYR A 3 7.91 -16.38 -14.40
N ASN A 4 9.08 -16.97 -14.50
CA ASN A 4 9.47 -18.12 -13.69
C ASN A 4 10.14 -17.60 -12.41
N TRP A 5 9.36 -17.44 -11.36
CA TRP A 5 9.81 -16.88 -10.07
C TRP A 5 10.93 -17.71 -9.45
N ALA A 6 10.87 -19.02 -9.59
CA ALA A 6 11.90 -19.91 -9.05
C ALA A 6 13.25 -19.68 -9.74
N GLU A 7 13.26 -19.56 -11.08
CA GLU A 7 14.51 -19.30 -11.82
C GLU A 7 15.02 -17.87 -11.58
N GLN A 8 14.12 -16.89 -11.50
CA GLN A 8 14.49 -15.51 -11.15
C GLN A 8 15.12 -15.47 -9.76
N GLY A 9 14.48 -16.11 -8.76
CA GLY A 9 15.00 -16.16 -7.38
C GLY A 9 16.37 -16.82 -7.25
N ARG A 10 16.75 -17.70 -8.19
CA ARG A 10 18.08 -18.30 -8.21
C ARG A 10 19.18 -17.34 -8.64
N VAL A 11 18.90 -16.47 -9.62
CA VAL A 11 19.93 -15.66 -10.30
C VAL A 11 20.06 -14.24 -9.75
N VAL A 12 19.01 -13.70 -9.07
CA VAL A 12 19.05 -12.35 -8.52
C VAL A 12 19.63 -12.34 -7.10
N ASP A 13 20.24 -11.23 -6.70
CA ASP A 13 20.65 -10.99 -5.32
C ASP A 13 19.45 -10.58 -4.47
N TYR A 14 18.56 -9.74 -5.01
CA TYR A 14 17.31 -9.34 -4.40
C TYR A 14 16.15 -9.46 -5.36
N TYR A 15 15.01 -9.89 -4.84
CA TYR A 15 13.73 -9.99 -5.53
C TYR A 15 12.75 -9.02 -4.88
N ILE A 16 12.38 -7.97 -5.61
CA ILE A 16 11.50 -6.93 -5.07
C ILE A 16 10.08 -7.19 -5.55
N ILE A 17 9.15 -7.42 -4.62
CA ILE A 17 7.73 -7.49 -4.91
C ILE A 17 7.10 -6.12 -4.72
N MET A 18 6.32 -5.67 -5.71
CA MET A 18 5.57 -4.41 -5.65
C MET A 18 4.20 -4.68 -5.02
N ALA A 19 4.10 -4.54 -3.69
CA ALA A 19 2.88 -4.82 -2.94
C ALA A 19 1.98 -3.58 -2.89
N TYR A 20 1.67 -3.01 -4.04
CA TYR A 20 0.78 -1.86 -4.25
C TYR A 20 0.09 -1.95 -5.61
N ASP A 21 -0.79 -0.98 -5.89
CA ASP A 21 -1.71 -0.99 -7.05
C ASP A 21 -2.65 -2.21 -7.03
N GLU A 22 -3.10 -2.63 -5.84
CA GLU A 22 -4.18 -3.61 -5.67
C GLU A 22 -5.44 -3.13 -6.43
N HIS A 23 -5.81 -1.87 -6.21
CA HIS A 23 -6.74 -1.11 -7.02
C HIS A 23 -6.01 0.05 -7.71
N TYR A 24 -6.19 0.20 -9.00
CA TYR A 24 -5.44 1.14 -9.84
C TYR A 24 -6.34 1.95 -10.77
N ALA A 25 -5.81 3.01 -11.36
CA ALA A 25 -6.58 3.88 -12.25
C ALA A 25 -7.22 3.11 -13.41
N GLY A 26 -8.54 3.26 -13.57
CA GLY A 26 -9.34 2.55 -14.57
C GLY A 26 -9.92 1.21 -14.10
N GLY A 27 -9.64 0.81 -12.85
CA GLY A 27 -10.29 -0.31 -12.17
C GLY A 27 -11.38 0.15 -11.20
N GLU A 28 -11.86 -0.78 -10.38
CA GLU A 28 -12.82 -0.52 -9.32
C GLU A 28 -12.18 0.25 -8.16
N ALA A 29 -12.98 1.05 -7.45
CA ALA A 29 -12.54 1.77 -6.26
C ALA A 29 -12.12 0.80 -5.14
N GLY A 30 -11.04 1.14 -4.43
CA GLY A 30 -10.55 0.32 -3.34
C GLY A 30 -9.18 0.76 -2.84
N SER A 31 -8.66 -0.01 -1.88
CA SER A 31 -7.33 0.17 -1.31
C SER A 31 -6.23 0.00 -2.36
N VAL A 32 -5.21 0.82 -2.31
CA VAL A 32 -3.99 0.65 -3.11
C VAL A 32 -3.16 -0.53 -2.61
N SER A 33 -3.26 -0.86 -1.32
CA SER A 33 -2.40 -1.87 -0.68
C SER A 33 -3.00 -2.30 0.66
N SER A 34 -3.99 -3.19 0.64
CA SER A 34 -4.55 -3.76 1.88
C SER A 34 -3.55 -4.69 2.56
N ILE A 35 -3.73 -4.90 3.87
CA ILE A 35 -2.83 -5.78 4.65
C ILE A 35 -2.85 -7.22 4.11
N SER A 36 -4.02 -7.72 3.72
CA SER A 36 -4.18 -9.05 3.15
C SER A 36 -3.52 -9.18 1.77
N TYR A 37 -3.60 -8.15 0.94
CA TYR A 37 -2.93 -8.12 -0.36
C TYR A 37 -1.41 -8.21 -0.20
N VAL A 38 -0.85 -7.44 0.73
CA VAL A 38 0.59 -7.47 1.04
C VAL A 38 1.00 -8.85 1.57
N GLU A 39 0.26 -9.41 2.53
CA GLU A 39 0.59 -10.72 3.12
C GLU A 39 0.49 -11.84 2.09
N ASN A 40 -0.52 -11.83 1.23
CA ASN A 40 -0.67 -12.80 0.14
C ASN A 40 0.50 -12.69 -0.86
N GLY A 41 0.88 -11.47 -1.26
CA GLY A 41 2.03 -11.25 -2.13
C GLY A 41 3.33 -11.80 -1.55
N ILE A 42 3.56 -11.59 -0.25
CA ILE A 42 4.71 -12.14 0.46
C ILE A 42 4.67 -13.67 0.46
N THR A 43 3.58 -14.27 0.94
CA THR A 43 3.47 -15.73 1.08
C THR A 43 3.54 -16.46 -0.25
N ASP A 44 2.97 -15.90 -1.31
CA ASP A 44 3.07 -16.46 -2.65
C ASP A 44 4.51 -16.40 -3.20
N THR A 45 5.22 -15.31 -2.96
CA THR A 45 6.62 -15.16 -3.38
C THR A 45 7.52 -16.14 -2.64
N LEU A 46 7.31 -16.32 -1.34
CA LEU A 46 8.13 -17.22 -0.51
C LEU A 46 8.02 -18.71 -0.88
N LYS A 47 7.03 -19.10 -1.69
CA LYS A 47 6.98 -20.45 -2.27
C LYS A 47 8.12 -20.72 -3.25
N TYR A 48 8.75 -19.66 -3.79
CA TYR A 48 9.72 -19.74 -4.87
C TYR A 48 11.02 -19.01 -4.59
N VAL A 49 11.00 -17.96 -3.79
CA VAL A 49 12.14 -17.08 -3.51
C VAL A 49 12.43 -17.08 -2.01
N PRO A 50 13.67 -17.29 -1.57
CA PRO A 50 14.03 -17.23 -0.15
C PRO A 50 13.72 -15.85 0.47
N ALA A 51 13.25 -15.84 1.70
CA ALA A 51 12.97 -14.62 2.45
C ALA A 51 14.19 -13.67 2.53
N SER A 52 15.40 -14.25 2.66
CA SER A 52 16.67 -13.50 2.69
C SER A 52 17.01 -12.75 1.39
N LYS A 53 16.29 -13.01 0.30
CA LYS A 53 16.39 -12.28 -0.97
C LYS A 53 15.16 -11.42 -1.28
N THR A 54 14.06 -11.63 -0.56
CA THR A 54 12.79 -10.96 -0.85
C THR A 54 12.72 -9.61 -0.17
N VAL A 55 12.46 -8.56 -0.94
CA VAL A 55 12.19 -7.20 -0.48
C VAL A 55 10.74 -6.86 -0.81
N CYS A 56 9.99 -6.37 0.17
CA CYS A 56 8.60 -5.93 -0.04
C CYS A 56 8.56 -4.42 -0.28
N ALA A 57 8.09 -4.00 -1.45
CA ALA A 57 7.90 -2.59 -1.76
C ALA A 57 6.47 -2.17 -1.40
N LEU A 58 6.35 -1.11 -0.58
CA LEU A 58 5.12 -0.54 -0.05
C LEU A 58 4.86 0.85 -0.63
N PRO A 59 3.59 1.30 -0.71
CA PRO A 59 3.28 2.62 -1.24
C PRO A 59 3.45 3.71 -0.17
N PHE A 60 3.97 4.87 -0.57
CA PHE A 60 3.83 6.13 0.16
C PHE A 60 2.74 7.02 -0.45
N TYR A 61 1.76 6.39 -1.07
CA TYR A 61 0.64 7.05 -1.72
C TYR A 61 -0.65 6.26 -1.52
N THR A 62 -1.74 6.94 -1.74
CA THR A 62 -3.07 6.36 -1.87
C THR A 62 -3.81 6.97 -3.05
N ARG A 63 -5.10 6.65 -3.22
CA ARG A 63 -5.97 7.23 -4.25
C ARG A 63 -7.21 7.82 -3.63
N VAL A 64 -7.58 9.00 -4.12
CA VAL A 64 -8.96 9.50 -3.98
C VAL A 64 -9.73 9.02 -5.19
N TRP A 65 -10.71 8.20 -4.93
CA TRP A 65 -11.66 7.72 -5.93
C TRP A 65 -12.82 8.68 -6.06
N THR A 66 -13.39 8.77 -7.25
CA THR A 66 -14.57 9.58 -7.54
C THR A 66 -15.52 8.74 -8.37
N GLU A 67 -16.70 8.48 -7.85
CA GLU A 67 -17.77 7.74 -8.49
C GLU A 67 -18.93 8.70 -8.80
N SER A 68 -19.27 8.83 -10.09
CA SER A 68 -20.34 9.68 -10.59
C SER A 68 -21.15 8.91 -11.64
N GLY A 69 -22.37 8.57 -11.32
CA GLY A 69 -23.19 7.70 -12.14
C GLY A 69 -22.55 6.32 -12.34
N ASN A 70 -22.18 6.00 -13.57
CA ASN A 70 -21.50 4.74 -13.92
C ASN A 70 -19.99 4.92 -14.18
N GLU A 71 -19.46 6.10 -13.90
CA GLU A 71 -18.05 6.40 -14.14
C GLU A 71 -17.25 6.39 -12.83
N THR A 72 -16.14 5.67 -12.82
CA THR A 72 -15.17 5.64 -11.74
C THR A 72 -13.85 6.23 -12.22
N SER A 73 -13.34 7.20 -11.50
CA SER A 73 -12.03 7.80 -11.74
C SER A 73 -11.23 7.90 -10.45
N SER A 74 -9.92 8.08 -10.56
CA SER A 74 -9.10 8.26 -9.35
C SER A 74 -7.90 9.16 -9.59
N SER A 75 -7.44 9.79 -8.51
CA SER A 75 -6.21 10.58 -8.46
C SER A 75 -5.29 10.04 -7.37
N ALA A 76 -4.04 9.76 -7.73
CA ALA A 76 -3.03 9.35 -6.75
C ALA A 76 -2.55 10.57 -5.95
N LEU A 77 -2.44 10.42 -4.64
CA LEU A 77 -1.92 11.41 -3.71
C LEU A 77 -0.87 10.77 -2.81
N GLY A 78 0.29 11.40 -2.66
CA GLY A 78 1.22 11.04 -1.60
C GLY A 78 0.58 11.22 -0.22
N ILE A 79 1.14 10.59 0.81
CA ILE A 79 0.58 10.60 2.18
C ILE A 79 0.27 12.01 2.66
N GLN A 80 1.19 12.97 2.46
CA GLN A 80 0.97 14.37 2.87
C GLN A 80 -0.20 15.01 2.11
N GLY A 81 -0.28 14.79 0.80
CA GLY A 81 -1.38 15.31 -0.02
C GLY A 81 -2.73 14.69 0.35
N ALA A 82 -2.73 13.41 0.73
CA ALA A 82 -3.93 12.72 1.20
C ALA A 82 -4.41 13.26 2.54
N LYS A 83 -3.51 13.48 3.50
CA LYS A 83 -3.83 14.13 4.79
C LYS A 83 -4.44 15.53 4.58
N GLN A 84 -3.84 16.34 3.70
CA GLN A 84 -4.38 17.66 3.38
C GLN A 84 -5.75 17.57 2.71
N TRP A 85 -5.94 16.63 1.79
CA TRP A 85 -7.24 16.44 1.13
C TRP A 85 -8.34 16.05 2.14
N ILE A 86 -8.02 15.20 3.12
CA ILE A 86 -8.93 14.80 4.21
C ILE A 86 -9.34 16.04 5.04
N GLU A 87 -8.36 16.86 5.43
CA GLU A 87 -8.61 18.08 6.20
C GLU A 87 -9.47 19.10 5.42
N ASP A 88 -9.10 19.39 4.18
CA ASP A 88 -9.78 20.38 3.32
C ASP A 88 -11.24 19.99 3.01
N ASN A 89 -11.54 18.70 3.00
CA ASN A 89 -12.87 18.19 2.70
C ASN A 89 -13.63 17.70 3.96
N HIS A 90 -13.03 17.84 5.16
CA HIS A 90 -13.62 17.44 6.45
C HIS A 90 -14.09 15.98 6.44
N VAL A 91 -13.24 15.07 5.88
CA VAL A 91 -13.57 13.65 5.76
C VAL A 91 -13.42 12.97 7.11
N GLU A 92 -14.47 12.32 7.59
CA GLU A 92 -14.39 11.43 8.75
C GLU A 92 -13.79 10.11 8.36
N LEU A 93 -12.79 9.64 9.14
CA LEU A 93 -12.09 8.39 8.90
C LEU A 93 -12.52 7.32 9.89
N TYR A 94 -12.73 6.11 9.38
CA TYR A 94 -13.10 4.92 10.16
C TYR A 94 -12.07 3.81 9.89
N TRP A 95 -11.60 3.17 10.98
CA TRP A 95 -10.69 2.05 10.85
C TRP A 95 -11.38 0.82 10.28
N GLN A 96 -10.80 0.24 9.23
CA GLN A 96 -11.23 -1.03 8.63
C GLN A 96 -10.20 -2.12 8.97
N GLU A 97 -10.52 -2.94 9.96
CA GLU A 97 -9.62 -3.97 10.48
C GLU A 97 -9.16 -4.97 9.41
N GLU A 98 -10.07 -5.37 8.53
CA GLU A 98 -9.79 -6.34 7.46
C GLU A 98 -8.78 -5.83 6.43
N LEU A 99 -8.72 -4.51 6.21
CA LEU A 99 -7.81 -3.87 5.28
C LEU A 99 -6.55 -3.34 5.97
N GLY A 100 -6.60 -3.17 7.31
CA GLY A 100 -5.53 -2.54 8.07
C GLY A 100 -5.34 -1.07 7.69
N GLN A 101 -6.43 -0.36 7.40
CA GLN A 101 -6.40 1.02 6.92
C GLN A 101 -7.60 1.82 7.42
N TYR A 102 -7.45 3.14 7.48
CA TYR A 102 -8.57 4.06 7.63
C TYR A 102 -9.27 4.28 6.29
N TYR A 103 -10.58 4.26 6.32
CA TYR A 103 -11.44 4.57 5.19
C TYR A 103 -12.25 5.83 5.48
N GLY A 104 -12.49 6.64 4.47
CA GLY A 104 -13.39 7.78 4.53
C GLY A 104 -14.09 8.03 3.20
N SER A 105 -15.30 8.59 3.28
CA SER A 105 -16.06 8.97 2.09
C SER A 105 -16.83 10.27 2.33
N ILE A 106 -17.05 11.00 1.25
CA ILE A 106 -17.91 12.19 1.23
C ILE A 106 -18.76 12.22 -0.04
N GLN A 107 -19.96 12.76 0.08
CA GLN A 107 -20.76 13.18 -1.06
C GLN A 107 -20.37 14.62 -1.41
N LYS A 108 -19.93 14.85 -2.64
CA LYS A 108 -19.58 16.20 -3.12
C LYS A 108 -20.01 16.37 -4.56
N ASP A 109 -20.86 17.34 -4.79
CA ASP A 109 -21.57 17.53 -6.05
C ASP A 109 -22.21 16.22 -6.44
N ASP A 110 -22.60 15.82 -7.50
CA ASP A 110 -23.28 14.55 -7.80
C ASP A 110 -22.35 13.32 -7.81
N ALA A 111 -21.27 13.35 -7.00
CA ALA A 111 -20.29 12.27 -6.92
C ALA A 111 -20.00 11.85 -5.48
N VAL A 112 -19.72 10.55 -5.29
CA VAL A 112 -19.11 10.02 -4.08
C VAL A 112 -17.60 10.05 -4.22
N LYS A 113 -16.91 10.55 -3.21
CA LYS A 113 -15.44 10.47 -3.14
C LYS A 113 -15.02 9.61 -1.97
N GLU A 114 -14.10 8.69 -2.22
CA GLU A 114 -13.65 7.70 -1.25
C GLU A 114 -12.12 7.65 -1.19
N ILE A 115 -11.61 7.32 -0.01
CA ILE A 115 -10.19 7.16 0.22
C ILE A 115 -9.94 6.02 1.21
N TRP A 116 -8.99 5.15 0.92
CA TRP A 116 -8.36 4.22 1.85
C TRP A 116 -6.98 4.75 2.17
N MET A 117 -6.80 5.22 3.40
CA MET A 117 -5.62 6.00 3.75
C MET A 117 -4.40 5.12 3.99
N GLU A 118 -3.32 5.43 3.29
CA GLU A 118 -1.99 4.92 3.65
C GLU A 118 -1.33 5.93 4.59
N GLU A 119 -0.93 5.48 5.77
CA GLU A 119 -0.36 6.34 6.81
C GLU A 119 0.48 5.51 7.80
N GLU A 120 0.92 6.10 8.90
CA GLU A 120 1.84 5.49 9.85
C GLU A 120 1.34 4.17 10.43
N THR A 121 0.02 4.06 10.75
CA THR A 121 -0.54 2.83 11.33
C THR A 121 -0.56 1.69 10.32
N SER A 122 -1.07 1.95 9.12
CA SER A 122 -1.14 0.95 8.05
C SER A 122 0.26 0.50 7.59
N LEU A 123 1.20 1.43 7.48
CA LEU A 123 2.60 1.11 7.18
C LEU A 123 3.24 0.30 8.29
N GLY A 124 3.00 0.64 9.57
CA GLY A 124 3.50 -0.11 10.72
C GLY A 124 3.04 -1.57 10.71
N LEU A 125 1.76 -1.83 10.39
CA LEU A 125 1.24 -3.18 10.24
C LEU A 125 1.96 -3.96 9.11
N LYS A 126 2.20 -3.32 7.98
CA LYS A 126 2.92 -3.94 6.85
C LYS A 126 4.39 -4.17 7.16
N MET A 127 5.04 -3.26 7.89
CA MET A 127 6.41 -3.47 8.38
C MET A 127 6.51 -4.66 9.35
N ASN A 128 5.46 -4.89 10.16
CA ASN A 128 5.37 -6.09 11.01
C ASN A 128 5.33 -7.39 10.19
N LEU A 129 4.70 -7.39 9.01
CA LEU A 129 4.75 -8.54 8.10
C LEU A 129 6.17 -8.81 7.59
N ILE A 130 6.92 -7.74 7.24
CA ILE A 130 8.31 -7.87 6.79
C ILE A 130 9.16 -8.54 7.87
N SER A 131 8.99 -8.12 9.11
CA SER A 131 9.67 -8.71 10.28
C SER A 131 9.19 -10.14 10.54
N LYS A 132 7.87 -10.39 10.52
CA LYS A 132 7.24 -11.71 10.73
C LYS A 132 7.79 -12.76 9.76
N TYR A 133 7.91 -12.41 8.50
CA TYR A 133 8.39 -13.30 7.44
C TYR A 133 9.90 -13.24 7.23
N GLN A 134 10.62 -12.47 8.04
CA GLN A 134 12.09 -12.34 8.00
C GLN A 134 12.62 -11.97 6.61
N LEU A 135 11.93 -11.06 5.93
CA LEU A 135 12.32 -10.61 4.60
C LEU A 135 13.67 -9.88 4.63
N ALA A 136 14.32 -9.79 3.47
CA ALA A 136 15.58 -9.06 3.30
C ALA A 136 15.44 -7.56 3.59
N GLY A 137 14.26 -6.98 3.34
CA GLY A 137 14.03 -5.57 3.58
C GLY A 137 12.70 -5.06 3.07
N ALA A 138 12.53 -3.75 3.19
CA ALA A 138 11.44 -2.97 2.64
C ALA A 138 11.96 -2.00 1.57
N ALA A 139 11.12 -1.66 0.61
CA ALA A 139 11.30 -0.56 -0.32
C ALA A 139 10.03 0.30 -0.32
N PHE A 140 10.11 1.53 -0.81
CA PHE A 140 8.96 2.42 -0.78
C PHE A 140 8.80 3.21 -2.07
N TRP A 141 7.60 3.30 -2.58
CA TRP A 141 7.26 4.12 -3.73
C TRP A 141 6.38 5.29 -3.31
N LYS A 142 6.88 6.53 -3.32
CA LYS A 142 8.27 6.93 -3.62
C LYS A 142 8.68 8.04 -2.67
N LEU A 143 9.97 8.31 -2.57
CA LEU A 143 10.52 9.43 -1.82
C LEU A 143 9.88 10.76 -2.25
N GLY A 144 9.55 11.62 -1.28
CA GLY A 144 8.87 12.89 -1.45
C GLY A 144 7.35 12.81 -1.34
N PHE A 145 6.78 11.62 -1.14
CA PHE A 145 5.35 11.40 -0.88
C PHE A 145 5.04 11.24 0.60
N GLU A 146 6.03 10.92 1.39
CA GLU A 146 5.93 10.65 2.81
C GLU A 146 6.09 11.89 3.69
N PRO A 147 5.39 11.98 4.82
CA PRO A 147 5.77 12.86 5.93
C PRO A 147 6.94 12.25 6.71
N ALA A 148 7.69 13.10 7.43
CA ALA A 148 8.84 12.63 8.22
C ALA A 148 8.44 11.57 9.28
N SER A 149 7.22 11.61 9.78
CA SER A 149 6.68 10.70 10.80
C SER A 149 6.62 9.23 10.35
N VAL A 150 6.51 8.93 9.06
CA VAL A 150 6.49 7.52 8.61
C VAL A 150 7.81 6.80 8.88
N TRP A 151 8.93 7.53 8.96
CA TRP A 151 10.23 6.94 9.26
C TRP A 151 10.35 6.43 10.70
N ASP A 152 9.43 6.80 11.58
CA ASP A 152 9.37 6.25 12.95
C ASP A 152 8.84 4.81 12.98
N VAL A 153 8.01 4.45 12.02
CA VAL A 153 7.42 3.11 11.88
C VAL A 153 8.08 2.26 10.79
N CYS A 154 8.70 2.88 9.79
CA CYS A 154 9.40 2.20 8.69
C CYS A 154 10.84 1.82 9.08
N LYS A 155 11.00 1.19 10.26
CA LYS A 155 12.27 0.70 10.77
C LYS A 155 12.25 -0.82 10.81
N ILE A 156 13.31 -1.45 10.31
CA ILE A 156 13.55 -2.88 10.52
C ILE A 156 14.42 -2.97 11.78
N SER A 157 13.94 -3.69 12.79
CA SER A 157 14.73 -3.95 13.99
C SER A 157 15.97 -4.73 13.61
N ASP A 158 17.14 -4.24 13.98
CA ASP A 158 18.38 -5.00 13.87
C ASP A 158 18.20 -6.33 14.63
N LYS A 159 18.64 -7.42 14.00
CA LYS A 159 18.60 -8.76 14.58
C LYS A 159 19.73 -8.94 15.56
#